data_73713dcb65fb02467dff33fbea2274e1
#
_entry.id   73713dcb65fb02467dff33fbea2274e1
#
_cell.length_a   1.000
_cell.length_b   1.000
_cell.length_c   1.000
_cell.angle_alpha   90.00
_cell.angle_beta   90.00
_cell.angle_gamma   90.00
#
_symmetry.space_group_name_H-M   'P 1'
#
loop_
_entity.id
_entity.type
_entity.pdbx_description
1 polymer ?
#
loop_
_entity_poly.entity_id
_entity_poly.type
_entity_poly.pdbx_seq_one_letter_code
_entity_poly.pdbx_strand_id
1 'polypeptide(L)'
;MSKRPVIDRNLVLDAAISVVMDQGISALSIGEVAKAAGISKGGVQSCFGTKDGLVEAMVNRWKADYEASVMARLAPDAGVLELLTAQIHIIAIPDEELSKRAAAILMAMFSQDSLRAQANDWYRSLLLGGAFESERGKRVRLAFLAATGAFFLRSFGIMEISEAEWKTFSEDIARLLPADASAP
;
A
#
# COMPACT_ATOMS: atom_id res chain seq x y z
N MET A 1 41.45 12.24 -1.51
CA MET A 1 40.53 11.20 -1.04
C MET A 1 39.21 11.40 -1.76
N SER A 2 38.87 10.52 -2.71
CA SER A 2 37.60 10.63 -3.46
C SER A 2 36.42 10.33 -2.47
N LYS A 3 35.57 11.33 -2.28
CA LYS A 3 34.33 11.16 -1.52
C LYS A 3 33.47 10.12 -2.26
N ARG A 4 33.21 8.95 -1.67
CA ARG A 4 32.24 8.00 -2.25
C ARG A 4 30.93 8.75 -2.46
N PRO A 5 30.33 8.69 -3.66
CA PRO A 5 29.04 9.32 -3.89
C PRO A 5 28.02 8.78 -2.88
N VAL A 6 27.27 9.67 -2.28
CA VAL A 6 26.16 9.30 -1.36
C VAL A 6 25.09 8.61 -2.20
N ILE A 7 24.79 7.36 -1.86
CA ILE A 7 23.75 6.60 -2.54
C ILE A 7 22.39 7.13 -2.12
N ASP A 8 21.57 7.52 -3.08
CA ASP A 8 20.18 7.87 -2.80
C ASP A 8 19.37 6.59 -2.53
N ARG A 9 18.96 6.43 -1.27
CA ARG A 9 18.19 5.28 -0.82
C ARG A 9 16.84 5.18 -1.51
N ASN A 10 16.19 6.30 -1.84
CA ASN A 10 14.89 6.31 -2.49
C ASN A 10 14.97 5.79 -3.92
N LEU A 11 16.01 6.18 -4.69
CA LEU A 11 16.24 5.64 -6.02
C LEU A 11 16.45 4.11 -6.00
N VAL A 12 17.13 3.59 -4.96
CA VAL A 12 17.31 2.14 -4.82
C VAL A 12 16.00 1.44 -4.49
N LEU A 13 15.15 2.04 -3.65
CA LEU A 13 13.82 1.51 -3.34
C LEU A 13 12.88 1.55 -4.56
N ASP A 14 12.95 2.61 -5.39
CA ASP A 14 12.18 2.67 -6.63
C ASP A 14 12.64 1.60 -7.63
N ALA A 15 13.93 1.38 -7.77
CA ALA A 15 14.48 0.29 -8.58
C ALA A 15 14.01 -1.09 -8.07
N ALA A 16 13.96 -1.29 -6.75
CA ALA A 16 13.48 -2.53 -6.17
C ALA A 16 11.99 -2.77 -6.46
N ILE A 17 11.16 -1.74 -6.37
CA ILE A 17 9.73 -1.81 -6.74
C ILE A 17 9.59 -2.16 -8.22
N SER A 18 10.34 -1.49 -9.11
CA SER A 18 10.31 -1.79 -10.56
C SER A 18 10.69 -3.25 -10.85
N VAL A 19 11.72 -3.79 -10.19
CA VAL A 19 12.08 -5.21 -10.33
C VAL A 19 10.90 -6.13 -9.96
N VAL A 20 10.17 -5.81 -8.89
CA VAL A 20 9.00 -6.63 -8.49
C VAL A 20 7.84 -6.45 -9.48
N MET A 21 7.59 -5.25 -9.96
CA MET A 21 6.53 -4.98 -10.95
C MET A 21 6.77 -5.70 -12.28
N ASP A 22 8.01 -5.67 -12.77
CA ASP A 22 8.35 -6.16 -14.09
C ASP A 22 8.61 -7.67 -14.13
N GLN A 23 9.18 -8.23 -13.05
CA GLN A 23 9.72 -9.60 -13.02
C GLN A 23 9.13 -10.45 -11.89
N GLY A 24 8.29 -9.88 -11.04
CA GLY A 24 7.70 -10.54 -9.88
C GLY A 24 8.63 -10.61 -8.66
N ILE A 25 8.06 -10.95 -7.51
CA ILE A 25 8.77 -10.98 -6.21
C ILE A 25 9.92 -12.00 -6.16
N SER A 26 9.83 -13.08 -6.93
CA SER A 26 10.88 -14.11 -7.02
C SER A 26 12.19 -13.57 -7.59
N ALA A 27 12.12 -12.58 -8.49
CA ALA A 27 13.28 -11.94 -9.09
C ALA A 27 13.98 -10.94 -8.14
N LEU A 28 13.31 -10.46 -7.10
CA LEU A 28 13.87 -9.50 -6.17
C LEU A 28 15.11 -10.05 -5.47
N SER A 29 16.25 -9.46 -5.75
CA SER A 29 17.55 -9.77 -5.12
C SER A 29 18.41 -8.52 -5.06
N ILE A 30 19.37 -8.51 -4.13
CA ILE A 30 20.36 -7.41 -4.03
C ILE A 30 21.08 -7.19 -5.39
N GLY A 31 21.32 -8.25 -6.14
CA GLY A 31 22.00 -8.18 -7.45
C GLY A 31 21.14 -7.51 -8.52
N GLU A 32 19.89 -7.93 -8.67
CA GLU A 32 18.97 -7.34 -9.65
C GLU A 32 18.62 -5.89 -9.31
N VAL A 33 18.44 -5.58 -8.03
CA VAL A 33 18.22 -4.19 -7.60
C VAL A 33 19.44 -3.32 -7.85
N ALA A 34 20.65 -3.81 -7.58
CA ALA A 34 21.89 -3.09 -7.89
C ALA A 34 22.02 -2.78 -9.38
N LYS A 35 21.70 -3.76 -10.24
CA LYS A 35 21.66 -3.60 -11.70
C LYS A 35 20.62 -2.55 -12.13
N ALA A 36 19.39 -2.66 -11.62
CA ALA A 36 18.31 -1.73 -11.94
C ALA A 36 18.61 -0.30 -11.46
N ALA A 37 19.21 -0.14 -10.28
CA ALA A 37 19.59 1.15 -9.71
C ALA A 37 20.90 1.73 -10.28
N GLY A 38 21.64 0.99 -11.13
CA GLY A 38 22.91 1.43 -11.69
C GLY A 38 24.04 1.59 -10.66
N ILE A 39 24.01 0.81 -9.56
CA ILE A 39 25.02 0.86 -8.48
C ILE A 39 25.61 -0.53 -8.20
N SER A 40 26.64 -0.59 -7.37
CA SER A 40 27.22 -1.88 -6.99
C SER A 40 26.35 -2.66 -5.98
N LYS A 41 26.46 -4.00 -5.97
CA LYS A 41 25.84 -4.86 -4.93
C LYS A 41 26.23 -4.42 -3.51
N GLY A 42 27.52 -4.09 -3.30
CA GLY A 42 28.00 -3.56 -2.03
C GLY A 42 27.37 -2.23 -1.66
N GLY A 43 26.98 -1.40 -2.65
CA GLY A 43 26.22 -0.18 -2.42
C GLY A 43 24.83 -0.45 -1.87
N VAL A 44 24.07 -1.38 -2.48
CA VAL A 44 22.75 -1.79 -1.96
C VAL A 44 22.89 -2.42 -0.58
N GLN A 45 23.85 -3.33 -0.40
CA GLN A 45 24.08 -3.95 0.92
C GLN A 45 24.49 -2.94 2.00
N SER A 46 25.25 -1.93 1.65
CA SER A 46 25.59 -0.82 2.57
C SER A 46 24.37 -0.06 3.05
N CYS A 47 23.33 0.06 2.20
CA CYS A 47 22.10 0.79 2.52
C CYS A 47 21.06 -0.04 3.29
N PHE A 48 20.93 -1.32 2.95
CA PHE A 48 19.81 -2.16 3.39
C PHE A 48 20.22 -3.49 4.04
N GLY A 49 21.51 -3.84 4.01
CA GLY A 49 22.03 -5.07 4.58
C GLY A 49 21.65 -6.30 3.74
N THR A 50 20.46 -6.79 3.94
CA THR A 50 19.93 -8.02 3.33
C THR A 50 18.77 -7.75 2.38
N LYS A 51 18.33 -8.80 1.65
CA LYS A 51 17.07 -8.75 0.89
C LYS A 51 15.88 -8.41 1.81
N ASP A 52 15.83 -9.00 2.99
CA ASP A 52 14.74 -8.78 3.95
C ASP A 52 14.74 -7.33 4.45
N GLY A 53 15.91 -6.76 4.77
CA GLY A 53 16.02 -5.35 5.13
C GLY A 53 15.65 -4.39 3.99
N LEU A 54 15.90 -4.78 2.73
CA LEU A 54 15.45 -4.02 1.57
C LEU A 54 13.92 -4.06 1.45
N VAL A 55 13.29 -5.24 1.60
CA VAL A 55 11.82 -5.38 1.57
C VAL A 55 11.18 -4.61 2.71
N GLU A 56 11.72 -4.70 3.92
CA GLU A 56 11.25 -3.93 5.06
C GLU A 56 11.30 -2.42 4.79
N ALA A 57 12.39 -1.93 4.21
CA ALA A 57 12.53 -0.51 3.85
C ALA A 57 11.53 -0.08 2.76
N MET A 58 11.24 -0.95 1.76
CA MET A 58 10.21 -0.70 0.74
C MET A 58 8.83 -0.55 1.37
N VAL A 59 8.45 -1.51 2.24
CA VAL A 59 7.15 -1.52 2.92
C VAL A 59 7.00 -0.32 3.85
N ASN A 60 8.04 0.00 4.62
CA ASN A 60 8.02 1.14 5.56
C ASN A 60 7.87 2.48 4.84
N ARG A 61 8.57 2.68 3.70
CA ARG A 61 8.41 3.90 2.90
C ARG A 61 6.98 4.01 2.36
N TRP A 62 6.47 2.94 1.75
CA TRP A 62 5.11 2.94 1.21
C TRP A 62 4.07 3.21 2.30
N LYS A 63 4.23 2.60 3.48
CA LYS A 63 3.36 2.82 4.63
C LYS A 63 3.37 4.29 5.06
N ALA A 64 4.55 4.90 5.15
CA ALA A 64 4.67 6.31 5.52
C ALA A 64 3.99 7.25 4.50
N ASP A 65 4.18 7.00 3.19
CA ASP A 65 3.56 7.76 2.11
C ASP A 65 2.03 7.59 2.12
N TYR A 66 1.55 6.36 2.34
CA TYR A 66 0.13 6.06 2.46
C TYR A 66 -0.50 6.73 3.68
N GLU A 67 0.13 6.61 4.87
CA GLU A 67 -0.31 7.26 6.09
C GLU A 67 -0.36 8.78 5.94
N ALA A 68 0.65 9.39 5.33
CA ALA A 68 0.65 10.82 5.04
C ALA A 68 -0.52 11.22 4.13
N SER A 69 -0.83 10.42 3.11
CA SER A 69 -1.96 10.63 2.19
C SER A 69 -3.31 10.52 2.90
N VAL A 70 -3.44 9.61 3.85
CA VAL A 70 -4.63 9.45 4.69
C VAL A 70 -4.77 10.65 5.64
N MET A 71 -3.70 10.97 6.37
CA MET A 71 -3.71 12.06 7.36
C MET A 71 -4.01 13.43 6.74
N ALA A 72 -3.57 13.66 5.49
CA ALA A 72 -3.87 14.89 4.77
C ALA A 72 -5.38 15.11 4.50
N ARG A 73 -6.21 14.08 4.68
CA ARG A 73 -7.67 14.10 4.49
C ARG A 73 -8.46 14.10 5.78
N LEU A 74 -7.79 14.13 6.93
CA LEU A 74 -8.42 13.98 8.23
C LEU A 74 -8.33 15.27 9.05
N ALA A 75 -9.38 15.54 9.82
CA ALA A 75 -9.33 16.53 10.89
C ALA A 75 -8.45 15.98 12.06
N PRO A 76 -7.87 16.87 12.90
CA PRO A 76 -6.98 16.43 13.99
C PRO A 76 -7.64 15.52 15.02
N ASP A 77 -8.94 15.56 15.15
CA ASP A 77 -9.78 14.79 16.08
C ASP A 77 -10.55 13.63 15.42
N ALA A 78 -10.20 13.30 14.17
CA ALA A 78 -10.86 12.25 13.40
C ALA A 78 -10.76 10.89 14.10
N GLY A 79 -11.88 10.19 14.18
CA GLY A 79 -11.97 8.84 14.74
C GLY A 79 -11.70 7.75 13.69
N VAL A 80 -11.87 6.49 14.12
CA VAL A 80 -11.61 5.32 13.27
C VAL A 80 -12.52 5.24 12.04
N LEU A 81 -13.76 5.74 12.12
CA LEU A 81 -14.68 5.72 10.99
C LEU A 81 -14.27 6.71 9.90
N GLU A 82 -13.84 7.89 10.29
CA GLU A 82 -13.29 8.90 9.39
C GLU A 82 -11.98 8.41 8.75
N LEU A 83 -11.13 7.74 9.54
CA LEU A 83 -9.91 7.10 9.05
C LEU A 83 -10.20 6.06 7.96
N LEU A 84 -11.18 5.16 8.19
CA LEU A 84 -11.58 4.16 7.19
C LEU A 84 -12.19 4.81 5.96
N THR A 85 -13.00 5.85 6.13
CA THR A 85 -13.60 6.59 5.02
C THR A 85 -12.52 7.23 4.14
N ALA A 86 -11.51 7.87 4.74
CA ALA A 86 -10.38 8.44 3.99
C ALA A 86 -9.60 7.37 3.22
N GLN A 87 -9.40 6.19 3.80
CA GLN A 87 -8.75 5.06 3.13
C GLN A 87 -9.58 4.54 1.95
N ILE A 88 -10.90 4.42 2.11
CA ILE A 88 -11.81 4.03 1.01
C ILE A 88 -11.68 5.01 -0.16
N HIS A 89 -11.65 6.32 0.09
CA HIS A 89 -11.48 7.32 -0.96
C HIS A 89 -10.13 7.22 -1.67
N ILE A 90 -9.04 6.89 -0.95
CA ILE A 90 -7.72 6.68 -1.57
C ILE A 90 -7.74 5.42 -2.45
N ILE A 91 -8.31 4.33 -1.97
CA ILE A 91 -8.43 3.06 -2.72
C ILE A 91 -9.27 3.26 -3.98
N ALA A 92 -10.30 4.10 -3.93
CA ALA A 92 -11.19 4.39 -5.05
C ALA A 92 -10.55 5.21 -6.18
N ILE A 93 -9.39 5.85 -5.96
CA ILE A 93 -8.70 6.62 -7.02
C ILE A 93 -8.32 5.68 -8.18
N PRO A 94 -8.73 5.99 -9.42
CA PRO A 94 -8.44 5.15 -10.57
C PRO A 94 -7.01 5.43 -11.10
N ASP A 95 -5.98 5.04 -10.33
CA ASP A 95 -4.59 5.16 -10.71
C ASP A 95 -3.99 3.76 -10.87
N GLU A 96 -3.84 3.33 -12.13
CA GLU A 96 -3.34 2.00 -12.47
C GLU A 96 -1.88 1.82 -12.05
N GLU A 97 -1.04 2.85 -12.22
CA GLU A 97 0.38 2.78 -11.84
C GLU A 97 0.54 2.69 -10.33
N LEU A 98 -0.21 3.50 -9.58
CA LEU A 98 -0.24 3.44 -8.12
C LEU A 98 -0.72 2.07 -7.64
N SER A 99 -1.74 1.50 -8.29
CA SER A 99 -2.28 0.18 -7.97
C SER A 99 -1.25 -0.93 -8.21
N LYS A 100 -0.52 -0.88 -9.33
CA LYS A 100 0.56 -1.84 -9.63
C LYS A 100 1.70 -1.73 -8.62
N ARG A 101 2.12 -0.52 -8.26
CA ARG A 101 3.14 -0.29 -7.22
C ARG A 101 2.71 -0.83 -5.87
N ALA A 102 1.48 -0.55 -5.46
CA ALA A 102 0.93 -1.07 -4.19
C ALA A 102 0.87 -2.61 -4.20
N ALA A 103 0.43 -3.23 -5.30
CA ALA A 103 0.44 -4.69 -5.43
C ALA A 103 1.84 -5.29 -5.32
N ALA A 104 2.85 -4.68 -5.97
CA ALA A 104 4.25 -5.13 -5.88
C ALA A 104 4.76 -5.09 -4.43
N ILE A 105 4.45 -4.02 -3.70
CA ILE A 105 4.85 -3.85 -2.29
C ILE A 105 4.10 -4.85 -1.39
N LEU A 106 2.81 -5.08 -1.62
CA LEU A 106 2.03 -6.07 -0.88
C LEU A 106 2.55 -7.50 -1.13
N MET A 107 2.91 -7.85 -2.37
CA MET A 107 3.55 -9.14 -2.65
C MET A 107 4.88 -9.28 -1.90
N ALA A 108 5.69 -8.21 -1.87
CA ALA A 108 6.94 -8.20 -1.12
C ALA A 108 6.68 -8.35 0.40
N MET A 109 5.70 -7.64 0.95
CA MET A 109 5.28 -7.76 2.35
C MET A 109 4.84 -9.18 2.68
N PHE A 110 4.00 -9.80 1.85
CA PHE A 110 3.52 -11.16 2.08
C PHE A 110 4.62 -12.24 1.97
N SER A 111 5.78 -11.92 1.42
CA SER A 111 6.92 -12.84 1.38
C SER A 111 7.64 -12.97 2.74
N GLN A 112 7.34 -12.12 3.73
CA GLN A 112 7.96 -12.12 5.07
C GLN A 112 6.93 -12.33 6.18
N ASP A 113 7.16 -13.33 7.04
CA ASP A 113 6.25 -13.67 8.13
C ASP A 113 6.07 -12.53 9.14
N SER A 114 7.15 -11.80 9.46
CA SER A 114 7.13 -10.67 10.38
C SER A 114 6.25 -9.52 9.87
N LEU A 115 6.32 -9.20 8.58
CA LEU A 115 5.51 -8.15 7.97
C LEU A 115 4.04 -8.57 7.85
N ARG A 116 3.78 -9.87 7.54
CA ARG A 116 2.41 -10.41 7.57
C ARG A 116 1.78 -10.33 8.97
N ALA A 117 2.55 -10.64 10.00
CA ALA A 117 2.08 -10.54 11.39
C ALA A 117 1.73 -9.08 11.75
N GLN A 118 2.58 -8.12 11.40
CA GLN A 118 2.30 -6.70 11.60
C GLN A 118 1.02 -6.25 10.86
N ALA A 119 0.84 -6.67 9.61
CA ALA A 119 -0.38 -6.37 8.85
C ALA A 119 -1.62 -6.99 9.51
N ASN A 120 -1.54 -8.24 9.97
CA ASN A 120 -2.63 -8.89 10.70
C ASN A 120 -3.04 -8.08 11.93
N ASP A 121 -2.08 -7.69 12.76
CA ASP A 121 -2.35 -6.95 13.98
C ASP A 121 -2.96 -5.58 13.69
N TRP A 122 -2.46 -4.91 12.63
CA TRP A 122 -3.02 -3.64 12.19
C TRP A 122 -4.48 -3.78 11.72
N TYR A 123 -4.77 -4.75 10.83
CA TYR A 123 -6.14 -4.98 10.35
C TYR A 123 -7.09 -5.39 11.49
N ARG A 124 -6.63 -6.22 12.42
CA ARG A 124 -7.43 -6.61 13.58
C ARG A 124 -7.76 -5.41 14.48
N SER A 125 -6.77 -4.57 14.79
CA SER A 125 -7.00 -3.36 15.59
C SER A 125 -7.95 -2.39 14.88
N LEU A 126 -7.82 -2.26 13.56
CA LEU A 126 -8.61 -1.36 12.74
C LEU A 126 -10.08 -1.82 12.61
N LEU A 127 -10.33 -3.13 12.44
CA LEU A 127 -11.64 -3.66 12.03
C LEU A 127 -12.44 -4.32 13.15
N LEU A 128 -11.84 -4.63 14.30
CA LEU A 128 -12.49 -5.38 15.38
C LEU A 128 -12.75 -4.54 16.64
N GLY A 129 -12.56 -3.20 16.58
CA GLY A 129 -12.85 -2.31 17.71
C GLY A 129 -14.33 -1.99 17.86
N GLY A 130 -14.72 -1.43 19.02
CA GLY A 130 -16.12 -1.11 19.38
C GLY A 130 -16.82 -0.05 18.51
N ALA A 131 -16.09 0.65 17.64
CA ALA A 131 -16.67 1.66 16.73
C ALA A 131 -17.69 1.06 15.72
N PHE A 132 -17.72 -0.27 15.56
CA PHE A 132 -18.56 -0.97 14.58
C PHE A 132 -19.83 -1.62 15.17
N GLU A 133 -20.24 -1.25 16.37
CA GLU A 133 -21.51 -1.70 16.96
C GLU A 133 -22.71 -0.96 16.35
N SER A 134 -22.53 0.30 15.94
CA SER A 134 -23.57 1.09 15.27
C SER A 134 -23.77 0.69 13.80
N GLU A 135 -24.96 0.95 13.25
CA GLU A 135 -25.27 0.71 11.83
C GLU A 135 -24.34 1.55 10.91
N ARG A 136 -24.00 2.78 11.32
CA ARG A 136 -23.00 3.61 10.65
C ARG A 136 -21.65 2.90 10.60
N GLY A 137 -21.16 2.43 11.74
CA GLY A 137 -19.88 1.72 11.83
C GLY A 137 -19.85 0.44 10.98
N LYS A 138 -20.92 -0.36 11.03
CA LYS A 138 -21.04 -1.58 10.20
C LYS A 138 -20.95 -1.27 8.71
N ARG A 139 -21.63 -0.22 8.23
CA ARG A 139 -21.59 0.21 6.82
C ARG A 139 -20.18 0.63 6.40
N VAL A 140 -19.51 1.48 7.20
CA VAL A 140 -18.14 1.92 6.90
C VAL A 140 -17.18 0.73 6.85
N ARG A 141 -17.28 -0.20 7.80
CA ARG A 141 -16.46 -1.42 7.79
C ARG A 141 -16.70 -2.27 6.54
N LEU A 142 -17.97 -2.46 6.15
CA LEU A 142 -18.31 -3.22 4.94
C LEU A 142 -17.82 -2.51 3.68
N ALA A 143 -17.95 -1.19 3.59
CA ALA A 143 -17.41 -0.39 2.49
C ALA A 143 -15.89 -0.53 2.38
N PHE A 144 -15.18 -0.49 3.50
CA PHE A 144 -13.74 -0.69 3.53
C PHE A 144 -13.33 -2.09 3.06
N LEU A 145 -14.02 -3.13 3.53
CA LEU A 145 -13.76 -4.51 3.10
C LEU A 145 -14.07 -4.71 1.61
N ALA A 146 -15.14 -4.08 1.10
CA ALA A 146 -15.49 -4.13 -0.31
C ALA A 146 -14.43 -3.39 -1.17
N ALA A 147 -14.02 -2.19 -0.78
CA ALA A 147 -12.98 -1.43 -1.47
C ALA A 147 -11.65 -2.18 -1.51
N THR A 148 -11.22 -2.73 -0.37
CA THR A 148 -9.99 -3.53 -0.26
C THR A 148 -10.07 -4.80 -1.12
N GLY A 149 -11.22 -5.49 -1.12
CA GLY A 149 -11.45 -6.67 -1.95
C GLY A 149 -11.39 -6.36 -3.43
N ALA A 150 -12.08 -5.32 -3.89
CA ALA A 150 -12.05 -4.86 -5.29
C ALA A 150 -10.63 -4.46 -5.72
N PHE A 151 -9.91 -3.74 -4.86
CA PHE A 151 -8.51 -3.38 -5.08
C PHE A 151 -7.63 -4.62 -5.28
N PHE A 152 -7.75 -5.64 -4.43
CA PHE A 152 -6.97 -6.87 -4.56
C PHE A 152 -7.31 -7.64 -5.83
N LEU A 153 -8.59 -7.78 -6.18
CA LEU A 153 -9.01 -8.45 -7.41
C LEU A 153 -8.37 -7.81 -8.63
N ARG A 154 -8.38 -6.48 -8.71
CA ARG A 154 -7.78 -5.72 -9.82
C ARG A 154 -6.26 -5.75 -9.79
N SER A 155 -5.66 -5.38 -8.68
CA SER A 155 -4.22 -5.12 -8.58
C SER A 155 -3.36 -6.39 -8.66
N PHE A 156 -3.90 -7.53 -8.22
CA PHE A 156 -3.24 -8.84 -8.36
C PHE A 156 -3.62 -9.57 -9.65
N GLY A 157 -4.39 -8.95 -10.54
CA GLY A 157 -4.80 -9.57 -11.80
C GLY A 157 -5.70 -10.80 -11.65
N ILE A 158 -6.38 -10.93 -10.50
CA ILE A 158 -7.33 -12.02 -10.24
C ILE A 158 -8.58 -11.82 -11.10
N MET A 159 -8.97 -10.57 -11.31
CA MET A 159 -10.06 -10.15 -12.17
C MET A 159 -9.63 -8.94 -13.01
N GLU A 160 -9.86 -9.00 -14.31
CA GLU A 160 -9.74 -7.84 -15.19
C GLU A 160 -10.90 -6.89 -14.90
N ILE A 161 -10.59 -5.69 -14.43
CA ILE A 161 -11.57 -4.64 -14.11
C ILE A 161 -11.21 -3.40 -14.91
N SER A 162 -12.05 -3.07 -15.88
CA SER A 162 -11.93 -1.86 -16.70
C SER A 162 -12.12 -0.58 -15.87
N GLU A 163 -11.69 0.56 -16.38
CA GLU A 163 -11.91 1.86 -15.72
C GLU A 163 -13.40 2.16 -15.48
N ALA A 164 -14.26 1.78 -16.42
CA ALA A 164 -15.71 1.97 -16.30
C ALA A 164 -16.31 1.10 -15.18
N GLU A 165 -15.88 -0.16 -15.07
CA GLU A 165 -16.29 -1.07 -14.00
C GLU A 165 -15.73 -0.62 -12.65
N TRP A 166 -14.47 -0.18 -12.61
CA TRP A 166 -13.86 0.37 -11.41
C TRP A 166 -14.64 1.58 -10.87
N LYS A 167 -15.02 2.49 -11.77
CA LYS A 167 -15.86 3.64 -11.43
C LYS A 167 -17.20 3.19 -10.85
N THR A 168 -17.87 2.22 -11.49
CA THR A 168 -19.13 1.66 -11.01
C THR A 168 -18.99 1.07 -9.61
N PHE A 169 -17.96 0.24 -9.38
CA PHE A 169 -17.71 -0.34 -8.06
C PHE A 169 -17.42 0.73 -7.00
N SER A 170 -16.63 1.74 -7.35
CA SER A 170 -16.33 2.86 -6.45
C SER A 170 -17.58 3.65 -6.08
N GLU A 171 -18.48 3.90 -7.03
CA GLU A 171 -19.77 4.57 -6.78
C GLU A 171 -20.69 3.71 -5.91
N ASP A 172 -20.76 2.40 -6.14
CA ASP A 172 -21.57 1.48 -5.32
C ASP A 172 -21.03 1.39 -3.89
N ILE A 173 -19.70 1.34 -3.72
CA ILE A 173 -19.05 1.36 -2.40
C ILE A 173 -19.34 2.69 -1.69
N ALA A 174 -19.25 3.82 -2.41
CA ALA A 174 -19.53 5.14 -1.83
C ALA A 174 -20.97 5.25 -1.30
N ARG A 175 -21.96 4.59 -1.94
CA ARG A 175 -23.35 4.55 -1.44
C ARG A 175 -23.52 3.81 -0.11
N LEU A 176 -22.55 2.97 0.29
CA LEU A 176 -22.53 2.35 1.61
C LEU A 176 -22.12 3.34 2.70
N LEU A 177 -21.38 4.39 2.34
CA LEU A 177 -20.94 5.39 3.30
C LEU A 177 -22.12 6.25 3.78
N PRO A 178 -22.13 6.67 5.06
CA PRO A 178 -23.11 7.63 5.57
C PRO A 178 -23.02 8.96 4.82
N ALA A 179 -24.16 9.64 4.64
CA ALA A 179 -24.25 10.89 3.88
C ALA A 179 -23.36 12.03 4.44
N ASP A 180 -23.07 12.02 5.72
CA ASP A 180 -22.18 12.93 6.44
C ASP A 180 -20.67 12.60 6.24
N ALA A 181 -20.35 11.44 5.68
CA ALA A 181 -18.99 11.00 5.37
C ALA A 181 -18.57 11.37 3.93
N SER A 182 -19.42 12.01 3.15
CA SER A 182 -19.24 12.27 1.72
C SER A 182 -18.69 13.68 1.40
N ALA A 183 -18.36 14.49 2.40
CA ALA A 183 -17.74 15.81 2.19
C ALA A 183 -16.21 15.69 2.20
N PRO A 184 -15.52 16.28 1.17
CA PRO A 184 -14.06 16.36 1.14
C PRO A 184 -13.52 17.28 2.21
#